data_4c421e52f4f06e986c320e73ee7cc265
#
_entry.id   4c421e52f4f06e986c320e73ee7cc265
#
_cell.length_a   1.000
_cell.length_b   1.000
_cell.length_c   1.000
_cell.angle_alpha   90.00
_cell.angle_beta   90.00
_cell.angle_gamma   90.00
#
_symmetry.space_group_name_H-M   'P 1'
#
loop_
_entity.id
_entity.type
_entity.pdbx_description
1 polymer ?
#
loop_
_entity_poly.entity_id
_entity_poly.type
_entity_poly.pdbx_seq_one_letter_code
_entity_poly.pdbx_strand_id
1 'polypeptide(L)'
;MNERKLLFKNPATLLFLGAVPALGASADLRAALGMSAAVLGVLLLSALILGLLRNLIPSGARLPAALLVVAGCASAAQLLLHALLPSAWEMLGFYAAVLAVDLMLFASAEDALDFPLGKSLCSALISGLIFAVFVLILAAIRELFGAASLCGNPIEALEPYKITLLTKVTGGLFVFAILLAVVNRLFPAQDGAGSLSRAAAGLSDGKEA
;
A
#
# COMPACT_ATOMS: atom_id res chain seq x y z
N MET A 1 10.30 -23.70 1.81
CA MET A 1 10.14 -22.34 2.33
C MET A 1 9.35 -21.60 1.26
N ASN A 2 8.09 -21.23 1.55
CA ASN A 2 7.13 -20.80 0.52
C ASN A 2 7.61 -19.54 -0.20
N GLU A 3 7.71 -19.59 -1.52
CA GLU A 3 8.11 -18.44 -2.38
C GLU A 3 7.20 -17.21 -2.18
N ARG A 4 5.93 -17.40 -1.81
CA ARG A 4 5.00 -16.33 -1.44
C ARG A 4 5.52 -15.46 -0.28
N LYS A 5 6.20 -16.04 0.72
CA LYS A 5 6.75 -15.29 1.87
C LYS A 5 7.92 -14.36 1.49
N LEU A 6 8.54 -14.58 0.34
CA LEU A 6 9.64 -13.74 -0.17
C LEU A 6 9.12 -12.50 -0.90
N LEU A 7 7.95 -12.59 -1.56
CA LEU A 7 7.35 -11.47 -2.29
C LEU A 7 6.95 -10.32 -1.36
N PHE A 8 6.44 -10.63 -0.16
CA PHE A 8 6.01 -9.62 0.83
C PHE A 8 7.14 -9.08 1.70
N LYS A 9 8.35 -9.65 1.60
CA LYS A 9 9.53 -9.16 2.31
C LYS A 9 10.17 -7.93 1.67
N ASN A 10 9.79 -7.62 0.43
CA ASN A 10 10.29 -6.44 -0.28
C ASN A 10 9.32 -5.28 -0.13
N PRO A 11 9.74 -4.14 0.45
CA PRO A 11 8.89 -2.96 0.58
C PRO A 11 8.39 -2.43 -0.77
N ALA A 12 9.15 -2.58 -1.85
CA ALA A 12 8.70 -2.18 -3.19
C ALA A 12 7.50 -2.99 -3.68
N THR A 13 7.47 -4.31 -3.44
CA THR A 13 6.33 -5.16 -3.80
C THR A 13 5.08 -4.80 -2.99
N LEU A 14 5.25 -4.55 -1.69
CA LEU A 14 4.18 -4.12 -0.81
C LEU A 14 3.55 -2.80 -1.28
N LEU A 15 4.38 -1.82 -1.61
CA LEU A 15 3.96 -0.52 -2.11
C LEU A 15 3.27 -0.60 -3.48
N PHE A 16 3.73 -1.50 -4.35
CA PHE A 16 3.09 -1.75 -5.64
C PHE A 16 1.69 -2.34 -5.47
N LEU A 17 1.49 -3.25 -4.50
CA LEU A 17 0.17 -3.80 -4.18
C LEU A 17 -0.80 -2.74 -3.65
N GLY A 18 -0.31 -1.74 -2.89
CA GLY A 18 -1.06 -0.59 -2.41
C GLY A 18 -1.09 0.61 -3.37
N ALA A 19 -0.79 0.40 -4.67
CA ALA A 19 -0.69 1.50 -5.63
C ALA A 19 -1.99 2.29 -5.81
N VAL A 20 -3.14 1.61 -5.80
CA VAL A 20 -4.45 2.22 -6.07
C VAL A 20 -4.83 3.26 -5.01
N PRO A 21 -4.87 2.93 -3.70
CA PRO A 21 -5.14 3.93 -2.67
C PRO A 21 -4.03 4.98 -2.57
N ALA A 22 -2.77 4.61 -2.82
CA ALA A 22 -1.66 5.56 -2.82
C ALA A 22 -1.81 6.65 -3.88
N LEU A 23 -2.17 6.27 -5.10
CA LEU A 23 -2.37 7.22 -6.21
C LEU A 23 -3.58 8.12 -5.99
N GLY A 24 -4.68 7.56 -5.47
CA GLY A 24 -5.89 8.31 -5.18
C GLY A 24 -5.69 9.37 -4.10
N ALA A 25 -4.99 9.00 -3.04
CA ALA A 25 -4.72 9.88 -1.91
C ALA A 25 -3.62 10.91 -2.17
N SER A 26 -2.75 10.68 -3.15
CA SER A 26 -1.56 11.51 -3.37
C SER A 26 -1.81 12.85 -4.06
N ALA A 27 -3.05 13.20 -4.35
CA ALA A 27 -3.38 14.48 -4.97
C ALA A 27 -3.21 15.67 -4.01
N ASP A 28 -3.44 15.46 -2.72
CA ASP A 28 -3.39 16.44 -1.65
C ASP A 28 -2.78 15.80 -0.39
N LEU A 29 -1.96 16.56 0.33
CA LEU A 29 -1.29 16.07 1.53
C LEU A 29 -2.28 15.73 2.67
N ARG A 30 -3.39 16.45 2.76
CA ARG A 30 -4.45 16.16 3.75
C ARG A 30 -5.15 14.83 3.43
N ALA A 31 -5.46 14.59 2.16
CA ALA A 31 -6.01 13.32 1.71
C ALA A 31 -5.02 12.16 1.95
N ALA A 32 -3.74 12.40 1.70
CA ALA A 32 -2.66 11.42 1.96
C ALA A 32 -2.55 11.05 3.45
N LEU A 33 -2.67 12.02 4.36
CA LEU A 33 -2.70 11.78 5.81
C LEU A 33 -3.92 10.95 6.21
N GLY A 34 -5.11 11.32 5.72
CA GLY A 34 -6.35 10.58 5.98
C GLY A 34 -6.27 9.13 5.50
N MET A 35 -5.79 8.91 4.28
CA MET A 35 -5.62 7.57 3.72
C MET A 35 -4.58 6.75 4.48
N SER A 36 -3.45 7.36 4.82
CA SER A 36 -2.40 6.70 5.59
C SER A 36 -2.89 6.23 6.96
N ALA A 37 -3.66 7.07 7.64
CA ALA A 37 -4.29 6.72 8.92
C ALA A 37 -5.33 5.59 8.75
N ALA A 38 -6.16 5.65 7.70
CA ALA A 38 -7.15 4.61 7.40
C ALA A 38 -6.49 3.26 7.10
N VAL A 39 -5.49 3.22 6.22
CA VAL A 39 -4.74 2.00 5.88
C VAL A 39 -4.07 1.40 7.11
N LEU A 40 -3.40 2.23 7.91
CA LEU A 40 -2.74 1.78 9.13
C LEU A 40 -3.74 1.22 10.15
N GLY A 41 -4.90 1.89 10.30
CA GLY A 41 -6.00 1.40 11.14
C GLY A 41 -6.56 0.06 10.68
N VAL A 42 -6.80 -0.10 9.37
CA VAL A 42 -7.30 -1.36 8.80
C VAL A 42 -6.27 -2.48 8.96
N LEU A 43 -4.97 -2.21 8.71
CA LEU A 43 -3.90 -3.19 8.89
C LEU A 43 -3.80 -3.69 10.33
N LEU A 44 -3.81 -2.78 11.29
CA LEU A 44 -3.73 -3.14 12.72
C LEU A 44 -4.97 -3.89 13.19
N LEU A 45 -6.17 -3.41 12.83
CA LEU A 45 -7.42 -4.01 13.25
C LEU A 45 -7.62 -5.39 12.61
N SER A 46 -7.33 -5.55 11.32
CA SER A 46 -7.41 -6.84 10.63
C SER A 46 -6.40 -7.84 11.19
N ALA A 47 -5.15 -7.41 11.45
CA ALA A 47 -4.12 -8.25 12.04
C ALA A 47 -4.50 -8.70 13.47
N LEU A 48 -5.13 -7.82 14.25
CA LEU A 48 -5.63 -8.15 15.58
C LEU A 48 -6.75 -9.20 15.52
N ILE A 49 -7.79 -8.95 14.70
CA ILE A 49 -8.94 -9.84 14.59
C ILE A 49 -8.51 -11.21 14.05
N LEU A 50 -7.77 -11.24 12.94
CA LEU A 50 -7.32 -12.50 12.34
C LEU A 50 -6.32 -13.25 13.23
N GLY A 51 -5.43 -12.53 13.92
CA GLY A 51 -4.52 -13.13 14.89
C GLY A 51 -5.22 -13.79 16.07
N LEU A 52 -6.36 -13.24 16.54
CA LEU A 52 -7.21 -13.85 17.57
C LEU A 52 -8.00 -15.05 17.02
N LEU A 53 -8.52 -14.93 15.80
CA LEU A 53 -9.35 -15.96 15.17
C LEU A 53 -8.55 -17.09 14.52
N ARG A 54 -7.23 -16.97 14.40
CA ARG A 54 -6.39 -17.91 13.62
C ARG A 54 -6.54 -19.37 14.01
N ASN A 55 -6.82 -19.67 15.30
CA ASN A 55 -6.99 -21.02 15.80
C ASN A 55 -8.38 -21.60 15.53
N LEU A 56 -9.38 -20.74 15.23
CA LEU A 56 -10.74 -21.16 14.92
C LEU A 56 -10.95 -21.35 13.41
N ILE A 57 -10.12 -20.73 12.56
CA ILE A 57 -10.31 -20.74 11.11
C ILE A 57 -9.61 -21.96 10.51
N PRO A 58 -10.34 -22.91 9.91
CA PRO A 58 -9.74 -24.06 9.23
C PRO A 58 -8.96 -23.60 7.98
N SER A 59 -7.94 -24.39 7.59
CA SER A 59 -7.02 -24.04 6.51
C SER A 59 -7.71 -23.72 5.17
N GLY A 60 -8.82 -24.40 4.87
CA GLY A 60 -9.59 -24.16 3.64
C GLY A 60 -10.42 -22.87 3.63
N ALA A 61 -10.70 -22.28 4.81
CA ALA A 61 -11.50 -21.06 4.94
C ALA A 61 -10.67 -19.80 5.22
N ARG A 62 -9.33 -19.89 5.22
CA ARG A 62 -8.44 -18.75 5.55
C ARG A 62 -8.58 -17.58 4.60
N LEU A 63 -8.60 -17.84 3.28
CA LEU A 63 -8.75 -16.82 2.25
C LEU A 63 -10.10 -16.05 2.36
N PRO A 64 -11.27 -16.71 2.37
CA PRO A 64 -12.53 -16.00 2.50
C PRO A 64 -12.69 -15.29 3.85
N ALA A 65 -12.16 -15.87 4.93
CA ALA A 65 -12.18 -15.23 6.24
C ALA A 65 -11.32 -13.95 6.27
N ALA A 66 -10.13 -13.97 5.68
CA ALA A 66 -9.27 -12.80 5.56
C ALA A 66 -9.94 -11.68 4.75
N LEU A 67 -10.55 -12.01 3.61
CA LEU A 67 -11.30 -11.04 2.79
C LEU A 67 -12.45 -10.40 3.57
N LEU A 68 -13.24 -11.20 4.27
CA LEU A 68 -14.38 -10.70 5.04
C LEU A 68 -13.95 -9.77 6.16
N VAL A 69 -12.90 -10.11 6.90
CA VAL A 69 -12.37 -9.27 7.99
C VAL A 69 -11.78 -7.99 7.44
N VAL A 70 -10.97 -8.04 6.37
CA VAL A 70 -10.39 -6.84 5.75
C VAL A 70 -11.48 -5.91 5.23
N ALA A 71 -12.49 -6.44 4.53
CA ALA A 71 -13.61 -5.65 4.01
C ALA A 71 -14.41 -5.01 5.15
N GLY A 72 -14.67 -5.74 6.24
CA GLY A 72 -15.34 -5.21 7.43
C GLY A 72 -14.53 -4.10 8.11
N CYS A 73 -13.23 -4.30 8.30
CA CYS A 73 -12.33 -3.28 8.85
C CYS A 73 -12.23 -2.04 7.95
N ALA A 74 -12.14 -2.25 6.63
CA ALA A 74 -12.10 -1.14 5.67
C ALA A 74 -13.40 -0.33 5.68
N SER A 75 -14.56 -0.98 5.77
CA SER A 75 -15.85 -0.30 5.91
C SER A 75 -15.94 0.52 7.21
N ALA A 76 -15.47 -0.05 8.32
CA ALA A 76 -15.41 0.67 9.60
C ALA A 76 -14.45 1.88 9.52
N ALA A 77 -13.29 1.73 8.87
CA ALA A 77 -12.34 2.81 8.67
C ALA A 77 -12.92 3.94 7.80
N GLN A 78 -13.70 3.61 6.77
CA GLN A 78 -14.39 4.59 5.94
C GLN A 78 -15.42 5.40 6.75
N LEU A 79 -16.21 4.73 7.59
CA LEU A 79 -17.18 5.42 8.46
C LEU A 79 -16.51 6.35 9.46
N LEU A 80 -15.40 5.89 10.06
CA LEU A 80 -14.59 6.71 10.97
C LEU A 80 -13.96 7.89 10.25
N LEU A 81 -13.42 7.69 9.05
CA LEU A 81 -12.83 8.76 8.24
C LEU A 81 -13.88 9.83 7.89
N HIS A 82 -15.08 9.40 7.50
CA HIS A 82 -16.20 10.30 7.23
C HIS A 82 -16.63 11.09 8.47
N ALA A 83 -16.64 10.45 9.65
CA ALA A 83 -17.06 11.09 10.89
C ALA A 83 -16.00 12.04 11.48
N LEU A 84 -14.71 11.69 11.40
CA LEU A 84 -13.63 12.42 12.05
C LEU A 84 -12.95 13.44 11.14
N LEU A 85 -12.86 13.15 9.83
CA LEU A 85 -12.14 13.95 8.83
C LEU A 85 -12.99 14.12 7.55
N PRO A 86 -14.13 14.82 7.61
CA PRO A 86 -15.02 14.96 6.46
C PRO A 86 -14.34 15.61 5.24
N SER A 87 -13.43 16.56 5.46
CA SER A 87 -12.66 17.18 4.38
C SER A 87 -11.73 16.20 3.64
N ALA A 88 -11.09 15.29 4.36
CA ALA A 88 -10.29 14.24 3.75
C ALA A 88 -11.17 13.20 3.04
N TRP A 89 -12.34 12.88 3.60
CA TRP A 89 -13.32 11.99 3.00
C TRP A 89 -13.80 12.49 1.63
N GLU A 90 -14.17 13.75 1.51
CA GLU A 90 -14.60 14.36 0.25
C GLU A 90 -13.51 14.29 -0.83
N MET A 91 -12.25 14.48 -0.46
CA MET A 91 -11.11 14.37 -1.38
C MET A 91 -10.80 12.94 -1.80
N LEU A 92 -10.93 11.98 -0.88
CA LEU A 92 -10.65 10.57 -1.14
C LEU A 92 -11.73 9.88 -1.98
N GLY A 93 -13.00 10.21 -1.76
CA GLY A 93 -14.14 9.74 -2.53
C GLY A 93 -14.11 8.23 -2.80
N PHE A 94 -14.09 7.86 -4.08
CA PHE A 94 -14.05 6.47 -4.53
C PHE A 94 -12.84 5.67 -4.02
N TYR A 95 -11.68 6.31 -3.83
CA TYR A 95 -10.46 5.60 -3.42
C TYR A 95 -10.53 5.05 -2.00
N ALA A 96 -11.32 5.67 -1.12
CA ALA A 96 -11.58 5.13 0.21
C ALA A 96 -12.38 3.80 0.13
N ALA A 97 -13.30 3.68 -0.83
CA ALA A 97 -14.06 2.45 -1.04
C ALA A 97 -13.17 1.30 -1.56
N VAL A 98 -12.15 1.61 -2.35
CA VAL A 98 -11.22 0.61 -2.90
C VAL A 98 -10.35 -0.04 -1.81
N LEU A 99 -10.20 0.58 -0.63
CA LEU A 99 -9.51 -0.03 0.51
C LEU A 99 -10.01 -1.45 0.85
N ALA A 100 -11.31 -1.70 0.66
CA ALA A 100 -11.90 -3.02 0.96
C ALA A 100 -11.37 -4.15 0.07
N VAL A 101 -10.82 -3.82 -1.11
CA VAL A 101 -10.30 -4.77 -2.12
C VAL A 101 -8.81 -4.59 -2.35
N ASP A 102 -8.11 -3.85 -1.49
CA ASP A 102 -6.69 -3.58 -1.64
C ASP A 102 -5.84 -4.83 -1.39
N LEU A 103 -5.00 -5.15 -2.37
CA LEU A 103 -4.14 -6.34 -2.33
C LEU A 103 -3.09 -6.28 -1.22
N MET A 104 -2.63 -5.08 -0.85
CA MET A 104 -1.69 -4.90 0.25
C MET A 104 -2.31 -5.26 1.59
N LEU A 105 -3.54 -4.81 1.84
CA LEU A 105 -4.29 -5.12 3.05
C LEU A 105 -4.55 -6.62 3.15
N PHE A 106 -4.94 -7.22 2.02
CA PHE A 106 -5.21 -8.64 1.93
C PHE A 106 -3.96 -9.51 2.18
N ALA A 107 -2.83 -9.16 1.57
CA ALA A 107 -1.57 -9.84 1.78
C ALA A 107 -1.11 -9.80 3.24
N SER A 108 -1.23 -8.65 3.89
CA SER A 108 -0.92 -8.49 5.32
C SER A 108 -1.87 -9.28 6.22
N ALA A 109 -3.13 -9.44 5.81
CA ALA A 109 -4.12 -10.24 6.52
C ALA A 109 -3.83 -11.74 6.44
N GLU A 110 -3.35 -12.25 5.29
CA GLU A 110 -2.88 -13.64 5.18
C GLU A 110 -1.69 -13.91 6.12
N ASP A 111 -0.72 -12.99 6.19
CA ASP A 111 0.41 -13.09 7.11
C ASP A 111 -0.03 -13.16 8.58
N ALA A 112 -1.13 -12.47 8.93
CA ALA A 112 -1.67 -12.48 10.29
C ALA A 112 -2.18 -13.85 10.74
N LEU A 113 -2.61 -14.70 9.81
CA LEU A 113 -3.03 -16.08 10.10
C LEU A 113 -1.87 -17.04 10.29
N ASP A 114 -0.70 -16.72 9.74
CA ASP A 114 0.49 -17.60 9.79
C ASP A 114 1.40 -17.29 10.99
N PHE A 115 1.45 -16.05 11.48
CA PHE A 115 2.35 -15.63 12.55
C PHE A 115 1.65 -15.48 13.90
N PRO A 116 2.39 -15.59 15.03
CA PRO A 116 1.85 -15.28 16.35
C PRO A 116 1.45 -13.79 16.43
N LEU A 117 0.40 -13.51 17.23
CA LEU A 117 -0.26 -12.20 17.32
C LEU A 117 0.71 -11.03 17.43
N GLY A 118 1.73 -11.10 18.28
CA GLY A 118 2.70 -10.03 18.45
C GLY A 118 3.54 -9.75 17.20
N LYS A 119 3.97 -10.79 16.48
CA LYS A 119 4.70 -10.64 15.22
C LYS A 119 3.81 -10.11 14.11
N SER A 120 2.55 -10.55 14.06
CA SER A 120 1.56 -10.09 13.10
C SER A 120 1.27 -8.59 13.26
N LEU A 121 1.03 -8.13 14.49
CA LEU A 121 0.82 -6.70 14.76
C LEU A 121 2.04 -5.85 14.44
N CYS A 122 3.24 -6.33 14.78
CA CYS A 122 4.48 -5.63 14.44
C CYS A 122 4.69 -5.54 12.92
N SER A 123 4.42 -6.62 12.19
CA SER A 123 4.49 -6.64 10.72
C SER A 123 3.48 -5.68 10.10
N ALA A 124 2.23 -5.68 10.57
CA ALA A 124 1.17 -4.78 10.13
C ALA A 124 1.54 -3.30 10.37
N LEU A 125 2.11 -2.99 11.55
CA LEU A 125 2.56 -1.65 11.89
C LEU A 125 3.68 -1.17 10.96
N ILE A 126 4.70 -2.01 10.75
CA ILE A 126 5.83 -1.69 9.86
C ILE A 126 5.35 -1.48 8.43
N SER A 127 4.51 -2.37 7.91
CA SER A 127 3.94 -2.27 6.56
C SER A 127 3.11 -1.00 6.39
N GLY A 128 2.27 -0.67 7.38
CA GLY A 128 1.48 0.55 7.39
C GLY A 128 2.32 1.83 7.46
N LEU A 129 3.40 1.83 8.24
CA LEU A 129 4.33 2.96 8.32
C LEU A 129 5.10 3.16 7.01
N ILE A 130 5.59 2.08 6.38
CA ILE A 130 6.25 2.15 5.08
C ILE A 130 5.30 2.75 4.03
N PHE A 131 4.06 2.28 4.01
CA PHE A 131 3.03 2.82 3.12
C PHE A 131 2.75 4.30 3.40
N ALA A 132 2.54 4.67 4.67
CA ALA A 132 2.27 6.05 5.06
C ALA A 132 3.37 7.01 4.64
N VAL A 133 4.63 6.68 4.93
CA VAL A 133 5.79 7.50 4.54
C VAL A 133 5.88 7.65 3.03
N PHE A 134 5.67 6.56 2.29
CA PHE A 134 5.71 6.56 0.82
C PHE A 134 4.61 7.45 0.23
N VAL A 135 3.37 7.31 0.70
CA VAL A 135 2.23 8.10 0.20
C VAL A 135 2.39 9.59 0.54
N LEU A 136 2.90 9.91 1.73
CA LEU A 136 3.18 11.28 2.13
C LEU A 136 4.27 11.93 1.27
N ILE A 137 5.36 11.21 0.96
CA ILE A 137 6.41 11.70 0.05
C ILE A 137 5.82 11.90 -1.35
N LEU A 138 5.03 10.94 -1.84
CA LEU A 138 4.38 11.03 -3.15
C LEU A 138 3.44 12.25 -3.22
N ALA A 139 2.61 12.46 -2.19
CA ALA A 139 1.71 13.60 -2.10
C ALA A 139 2.47 14.92 -2.01
N ALA A 140 3.52 15.00 -1.19
CA ALA A 140 4.33 16.21 -1.05
C ALA A 140 4.97 16.62 -2.39
N ILE A 141 5.53 15.66 -3.14
CA ILE A 141 6.10 15.93 -4.46
C ILE A 141 5.01 16.43 -5.43
N ARG A 142 3.85 15.75 -5.46
CA ARG A 142 2.77 16.10 -6.39
C ARG A 142 2.13 17.44 -6.04
N GLU A 143 1.89 17.71 -4.78
CA GLU A 143 1.30 18.97 -4.34
C GLU A 143 2.27 20.14 -4.56
N LEU A 144 3.55 19.97 -4.22
CA LEU A 144 4.55 21.01 -4.36
C LEU A 144 4.81 21.39 -5.82
N PHE A 145 5.08 20.41 -6.67
CA PHE A 145 5.43 20.65 -8.08
C PHE A 145 4.21 20.70 -9.03
N GLY A 146 3.10 20.09 -8.63
CA GLY A 146 1.88 20.05 -9.44
C GLY A 146 0.94 21.21 -9.17
N ALA A 147 0.65 21.47 -7.90
CA ALA A 147 -0.29 22.52 -7.48
C ALA A 147 0.39 23.81 -7.03
N ALA A 148 1.72 23.83 -6.82
CA ALA A 148 2.46 24.92 -6.20
C ALA A 148 1.85 25.32 -4.84
N SER A 149 1.35 24.33 -4.10
CA SER A 149 0.73 24.49 -2.78
C SER A 149 1.31 23.48 -1.78
N LEU A 150 1.15 23.75 -0.51
CA LEU A 150 1.47 22.83 0.57
C LEU A 150 0.33 22.85 1.61
N CYS A 151 -0.30 21.70 1.84
CA CYS A 151 -1.50 21.58 2.69
C CYS A 151 -2.62 22.56 2.29
N GLY A 152 -2.81 22.79 0.99
CA GLY A 152 -3.84 23.71 0.49
C GLY A 152 -3.49 25.19 0.55
N ASN A 153 -2.28 25.57 1.01
CA ASN A 153 -1.81 26.96 0.99
C ASN A 153 -0.95 27.19 -0.28
N PRO A 154 -1.30 28.13 -1.16
CA PRO A 154 -0.54 28.41 -2.36
C PRO A 154 0.82 29.05 -2.00
N ILE A 155 1.86 28.60 -2.70
CA ILE A 155 3.23 29.15 -2.57
C ILE A 155 3.52 29.96 -3.82
N GLU A 156 3.40 31.31 -3.73
CA GLU A 156 3.56 32.25 -4.84
C GLU A 156 4.94 32.10 -5.54
N ALA A 157 5.99 31.72 -4.82
CA ALA A 157 7.33 31.53 -5.37
C ALA A 157 7.42 30.35 -6.34
N LEU A 158 6.52 29.36 -6.27
CA LEU A 158 6.52 28.17 -7.12
C LEU A 158 5.50 28.27 -8.28
N GLU A 159 4.61 29.25 -8.28
CA GLU A 159 3.60 29.41 -9.37
C GLU A 159 4.19 29.38 -10.79
N PRO A 160 5.33 30.06 -11.09
CA PRO A 160 5.91 30.02 -12.44
C PRO A 160 6.43 28.64 -12.87
N TYR A 161 6.69 27.75 -11.93
CA TYR A 161 7.25 26.41 -12.18
C TYR A 161 6.21 25.29 -12.09
N LYS A 162 4.92 25.63 -12.03
CA LYS A 162 3.81 24.70 -11.90
C LYS A 162 3.70 23.74 -13.08
N ILE A 163 3.89 22.45 -12.82
CA ILE A 163 3.72 21.38 -13.80
C ILE A 163 2.33 20.78 -13.66
N THR A 164 1.34 21.32 -14.37
CA THR A 164 -0.07 20.89 -14.30
C THR A 164 -0.26 19.40 -14.64
N LEU A 165 0.69 18.76 -15.31
CA LEU A 165 0.67 17.33 -15.60
C LEU A 165 0.70 16.50 -14.29
N LEU A 166 1.43 16.95 -13.27
CA LEU A 166 1.60 16.23 -12.00
C LEU A 166 0.32 16.21 -11.13
N THR A 167 -0.60 17.17 -11.32
CA THR A 167 -1.89 17.14 -10.63
C THR A 167 -2.83 16.07 -11.17
N LYS A 168 -2.65 15.66 -12.44
CA LYS A 168 -3.45 14.61 -13.06
C LYS A 168 -2.98 13.21 -12.62
N VAL A 169 -3.87 12.22 -12.76
CA VAL A 169 -3.59 10.81 -12.43
C VAL A 169 -2.37 10.28 -13.19
N THR A 170 -2.22 10.67 -14.46
CA THR A 170 -1.08 10.27 -15.31
C THR A 170 0.26 10.72 -14.74
N GLY A 171 0.35 11.98 -14.28
CA GLY A 171 1.55 12.49 -13.62
C GLY A 171 1.81 11.82 -12.28
N GLY A 172 0.73 11.49 -11.54
CA GLY A 172 0.83 10.70 -10.31
C GLY A 172 1.46 9.33 -10.53
N LEU A 173 1.05 8.61 -11.58
CA LEU A 173 1.64 7.32 -11.96
C LEU A 173 3.12 7.44 -12.29
N PHE A 174 3.52 8.52 -12.97
CA PHE A 174 4.92 8.74 -13.31
C PHE A 174 5.79 8.96 -12.08
N VAL A 175 5.37 9.82 -11.16
CA VAL A 175 6.08 10.06 -9.89
C VAL A 175 6.10 8.79 -9.03
N PHE A 176 4.98 8.06 -8.98
CA PHE A 176 4.88 6.79 -8.27
C PHE A 176 5.90 5.77 -8.81
N ALA A 177 6.01 5.62 -10.14
CA ALA A 177 6.96 4.70 -10.76
C ALA A 177 8.42 5.07 -10.43
N ILE A 178 8.77 6.36 -10.47
CA ILE A 178 10.11 6.83 -10.10
C ILE A 178 10.40 6.53 -8.62
N LEU A 179 9.49 6.88 -7.72
CA LEU A 179 9.65 6.60 -6.29
C LEU A 179 9.78 5.10 -6.01
N LEU A 180 8.95 4.29 -6.66
CA LEU A 180 9.01 2.84 -6.54
C LEU A 180 10.35 2.28 -7.03
N ALA A 181 10.90 2.81 -8.13
CA ALA A 181 12.22 2.45 -8.65
C ALA A 181 13.33 2.82 -7.66
N VAL A 182 13.23 3.98 -7.01
CA VAL A 182 14.17 4.41 -5.95
C VAL A 182 14.10 3.48 -4.76
N VAL A 183 12.89 3.15 -4.27
CA VAL A 183 12.70 2.22 -3.14
C VAL A 183 13.26 0.83 -3.50
N ASN A 184 13.00 0.35 -4.70
CA ASN A 184 13.52 -0.95 -5.14
C ASN A 184 15.06 -0.98 -5.27
N ARG A 185 15.67 0.16 -5.58
CA ARG A 185 17.14 0.31 -5.61
C ARG A 185 17.75 0.36 -4.21
N LEU A 186 17.05 1.00 -3.26
CA LEU A 186 17.51 1.09 -1.86
C LEU A 186 17.34 -0.25 -1.12
N PHE A 187 16.27 -0.98 -1.44
CA PHE A 187 15.94 -2.28 -0.85
C PHE A 187 15.81 -3.33 -1.96
N PRO A 188 16.93 -3.75 -2.58
CA PRO A 188 16.86 -4.74 -3.66
C PRO A 188 16.25 -6.03 -3.15
N ALA A 189 15.32 -6.60 -3.94
CA ALA A 189 14.73 -7.90 -3.65
C ALA A 189 15.86 -8.94 -3.60
N GLN A 190 16.12 -9.47 -2.44
CA GLN A 190 17.01 -10.62 -2.31
C GLN A 190 16.33 -11.81 -2.98
N ASP A 191 16.89 -12.25 -4.10
CA ASP A 191 16.67 -13.54 -4.80
C ASP A 191 15.49 -13.73 -5.77
N GLY A 192 14.68 -12.72 -6.11
CA GLY A 192 13.65 -12.88 -7.15
C GLY A 192 14.21 -12.95 -8.59
N ALA A 193 15.25 -12.18 -8.90
CA ALA A 193 15.83 -12.14 -10.24
C ALA A 193 16.73 -13.38 -10.52
N GLY A 194 17.35 -13.94 -9.48
CA GLY A 194 18.20 -15.13 -9.61
C GLY A 194 17.41 -16.42 -9.84
N SER A 195 16.19 -16.52 -9.33
CA SER A 195 15.34 -17.70 -9.53
C SER A 195 14.75 -17.77 -10.95
N LEU A 196 14.34 -16.62 -11.51
CA LEU A 196 13.86 -16.55 -12.89
C LEU A 196 14.99 -16.79 -13.90
N SER A 197 16.20 -16.30 -13.65
CA SER A 197 17.37 -16.55 -14.46
C SER A 197 17.80 -18.02 -14.42
N ARG A 198 17.74 -18.65 -13.23
CA ARG A 198 18.03 -20.10 -13.10
C ARG A 198 16.93 -20.97 -13.73
N ALA A 199 15.66 -20.58 -13.61
CA ALA A 199 14.58 -21.29 -14.28
C ALA A 199 14.67 -21.17 -15.80
N ALA A 200 15.05 -20.01 -16.33
CA ALA A 200 15.28 -19.81 -17.76
C ALA A 200 16.51 -20.58 -18.26
N ALA A 201 17.59 -20.64 -17.48
CA ALA A 201 18.77 -21.43 -17.81
C ALA A 201 18.50 -22.95 -17.79
N GLY A 202 17.71 -23.45 -16.83
CA GLY A 202 17.31 -24.85 -16.76
C GLY A 202 16.39 -25.29 -17.91
N LEU A 203 15.65 -24.37 -18.52
CA LEU A 203 14.82 -24.63 -19.70
C LEU A 203 15.63 -24.69 -20.99
N SER A 204 16.82 -24.06 -21.04
CA SER A 204 17.72 -24.13 -22.19
C SER A 204 18.52 -25.44 -22.23
N ASP A 205 18.91 -25.97 -21.06
CA ASP A 205 19.65 -27.23 -20.95
C ASP A 205 18.80 -28.50 -21.20
N GLY A 206 17.48 -28.42 -21.03
CA GLY A 206 16.58 -29.54 -21.26
C GLY A 206 16.20 -29.79 -22.73
N LYS A 207 16.76 -29.05 -23.69
CA LYS A 207 16.47 -29.22 -25.13
C LYS A 207 17.57 -29.92 -25.92
N GLU A 208 18.66 -30.34 -25.26
CA GLU A 208 19.80 -31.05 -25.91
C GLU A 208 19.97 -32.51 -25.46
N ALA A 209 18.91 -33.12 -24.88
CA ALA A 209 18.92 -34.54 -24.53
C ALA A 209 17.86 -35.35 -25.27
#